data_f3a13405b6ec4255677e6ee7b56cb611
#
_entry.id   f3a13405b6ec4255677e6ee7b56cb611
#
_cell.length_a   1.000
_cell.length_b   1.000
_cell.length_c   1.000
_cell.angle_alpha   90.00
_cell.angle_beta   90.00
_cell.angle_gamma   90.00
#
_symmetry.space_group_name_H-M   'P 1'
#
loop_
_entity.id
_entity.type
_entity.pdbx_description
1 polymer ?
#
loop_
_entity_poly.entity_id
_entity_poly.type
_entity_poly.pdbx_seq_one_letter_code
_entity_poly.pdbx_strand_id
1 'polypeptide(L)'
;MKAYNVDNFAALIGIDWADKKYDICEHPTSTNKYHYTVVKHRPEALHEWAMDIKQRYPDQKIAIVCELKKGPLIYALAKYDHLTLFTVNPCAVAKYRQAFTPSGAKDDPSDAFLQVEILKLHMDKLSVIEPESAAMRTLSQLVEYRRSLVQDSVDLSNKITATLKNYYPQALEWFKEKDTYIFCDFIQKWPSLIAVKKARKQTLLDFFESHNSHYCTVNNARLDSIKNAMPLTLDEGVIVPNQMLVEVLITQFKVLLKGIEKLDKAIKSAYKAQQDKKIFDSLPGAGPQLAPRLLVAFGSNRARYNDAAELKSTQV
;
A
#
# COMPACT_ATOMS: atom_id res chain seq x y z
N MET A 1 -23.57 2.44 -17.11
CA MET A 1 -22.25 2.69 -17.74
C MET A 1 -22.43 3.26 -19.13
N LYS A 2 -21.59 4.21 -19.57
CA LYS A 2 -21.54 4.58 -20.99
C LYS A 2 -20.99 3.37 -21.76
N ALA A 3 -21.76 2.82 -22.69
CA ALA A 3 -21.27 1.78 -23.58
C ALA A 3 -20.32 2.44 -24.59
N TYR A 4 -19.04 2.08 -24.55
CA TYR A 4 -18.07 2.50 -25.55
C TYR A 4 -17.95 1.43 -26.62
N ASN A 5 -17.82 1.87 -27.88
CA ASN A 5 -17.51 1.02 -29.03
C ASN A 5 -16.20 1.50 -29.66
N VAL A 6 -15.51 0.60 -30.34
CA VAL A 6 -14.27 0.89 -31.07
C VAL A 6 -14.43 2.08 -32.01
N ASP A 7 -15.57 2.19 -32.65
CA ASP A 7 -15.91 3.29 -33.61
C ASP A 7 -15.94 4.68 -32.94
N ASN A 8 -15.97 4.75 -31.62
CA ASN A 8 -15.91 6.03 -30.90
C ASN A 8 -14.50 6.62 -30.84
N PHE A 9 -13.48 5.89 -31.29
CA PHE A 9 -12.07 6.24 -31.15
C PHE A 9 -11.33 6.19 -32.49
N ALA A 10 -10.42 7.16 -32.70
CA ALA A 10 -9.58 7.19 -33.88
C ALA A 10 -8.43 6.20 -33.82
N ALA A 11 -7.98 5.87 -32.60
CA ALA A 11 -6.95 4.86 -32.39
C ALA A 11 -7.14 4.16 -31.04
N LEU A 12 -6.66 2.91 -31.00
CA LEU A 12 -6.57 2.08 -29.80
C LEU A 12 -5.09 1.93 -29.45
N ILE A 13 -4.76 2.14 -28.18
CA ILE A 13 -3.37 2.13 -27.71
C ILE A 13 -3.25 1.22 -26.49
N GLY A 14 -2.30 0.28 -26.53
CA GLY A 14 -1.86 -0.51 -25.38
C GLY A 14 -0.56 0.05 -24.84
N ILE A 15 -0.46 0.14 -23.52
CA ILE A 15 0.74 0.61 -22.83
C ILE A 15 1.19 -0.44 -21.83
N ASP A 16 2.33 -1.05 -22.10
CA ASP A 16 3.05 -1.83 -21.11
C ASP A 16 4.08 -0.97 -20.37
N TRP A 17 4.02 -1.03 -19.02
CA TRP A 17 4.83 -0.17 -18.15
C TRP A 17 6.01 -0.93 -17.58
N ALA A 18 7.22 -0.43 -17.85
CA ALA A 18 8.46 -0.89 -17.24
C ALA A 18 9.14 0.26 -16.46
N ASP A 19 10.13 -0.10 -15.64
CA ASP A 19 10.85 0.86 -14.77
C ASP A 19 11.46 2.06 -15.53
N LYS A 20 11.99 1.83 -16.75
CA LYS A 20 12.72 2.86 -17.51
C LYS A 20 12.01 3.35 -18.76
N LYS A 21 10.94 2.67 -19.17
CA LYS A 21 10.27 2.92 -20.47
C LYS A 21 8.80 2.51 -20.41
N TYR A 22 8.05 3.02 -21.38
CA TYR A 22 6.74 2.53 -21.75
C TYR A 22 6.84 1.91 -23.14
N ASP A 23 6.46 0.65 -23.29
CA ASP A 23 6.30 0.01 -24.59
C ASP A 23 4.85 0.23 -25.04
N ILE A 24 4.69 0.89 -26.18
CA ILE A 24 3.40 1.35 -26.68
C ILE A 24 3.11 0.70 -28.02
N CYS A 25 1.94 0.12 -28.14
CA CYS A 25 1.38 -0.36 -29.39
C CYS A 25 0.16 0.47 -29.74
N GLU A 26 0.15 1.08 -30.92
CA GLU A 26 -0.92 1.91 -31.44
C GLU A 26 -1.57 1.24 -32.66
N HIS A 27 -2.89 1.16 -32.67
CA HIS A 27 -3.70 0.68 -33.79
C HIS A 27 -4.69 1.78 -34.22
N PRO A 28 -4.43 2.53 -35.32
CA PRO A 28 -5.42 3.44 -35.88
C PRO A 28 -6.63 2.64 -36.38
N THR A 29 -7.84 3.06 -35.99
CA THR A 29 -9.08 2.33 -36.34
C THR A 29 -9.39 2.36 -37.84
N SER A 30 -8.82 3.32 -38.58
CA SER A 30 -8.96 3.45 -40.04
C SER A 30 -8.05 2.50 -40.82
N THR A 31 -7.14 1.76 -40.17
CA THR A 31 -6.17 0.87 -40.85
C THR A 31 -6.06 -0.46 -40.08
N ASN A 32 -5.45 -1.47 -40.72
CA ASN A 32 -5.11 -2.75 -40.08
C ASN A 32 -3.63 -2.80 -39.63
N LYS A 33 -2.97 -1.65 -39.51
CA LYS A 33 -1.54 -1.57 -39.14
C LYS A 33 -1.38 -1.30 -37.65
N TYR A 34 -0.29 -1.85 -37.11
CA TYR A 34 0.14 -1.58 -35.74
C TYR A 34 1.45 -0.81 -35.77
N HIS A 35 1.55 0.21 -34.93
CA HIS A 35 2.74 1.04 -34.79
C HIS A 35 3.30 0.85 -33.38
N TYR A 36 4.58 0.57 -33.27
CA TYR A 36 5.26 0.37 -32.00
C TYR A 36 6.16 1.56 -31.69
N THR A 37 6.06 2.07 -30.48
CA THR A 37 6.85 3.22 -30.01
C THR A 37 7.31 2.93 -28.59
N VAL A 38 8.53 3.35 -28.29
CA VAL A 38 9.09 3.29 -26.94
C VAL A 38 9.22 4.71 -26.39
N VAL A 39 8.54 4.99 -25.29
CA VAL A 39 8.59 6.28 -24.61
C VAL A 39 9.38 6.12 -23.31
N LYS A 40 10.36 6.99 -23.08
CA LYS A 40 11.16 6.97 -21.85
C LYS A 40 10.27 7.28 -20.66
N HIS A 41 10.52 6.61 -19.51
CA HIS A 41 9.81 6.88 -18.26
C HIS A 41 10.23 8.21 -17.65
N ARG A 42 9.87 9.32 -18.33
CA ARG A 42 10.07 10.70 -17.89
C ARG A 42 8.81 11.53 -18.20
N PRO A 43 8.42 12.45 -17.31
CA PRO A 43 7.21 13.27 -17.50
C PRO A 43 7.17 14.03 -18.82
N GLU A 44 8.31 14.58 -19.24
CA GLU A 44 8.45 15.35 -20.48
C GLU A 44 8.18 14.46 -21.71
N ALA A 45 8.81 13.28 -21.77
CA ALA A 45 8.65 12.36 -22.88
C ALA A 45 7.20 11.85 -22.99
N LEU A 46 6.54 11.59 -21.86
CA LEU A 46 5.14 11.19 -21.83
C LEU A 46 4.22 12.34 -22.28
N HIS A 47 4.54 13.59 -21.89
CA HIS A 47 3.82 14.78 -22.34
C HIS A 47 3.95 14.98 -23.83
N GLU A 48 5.17 14.96 -24.37
CA GLU A 48 5.47 15.09 -25.80
C GLU A 48 4.70 14.05 -26.61
N TRP A 49 4.74 12.80 -26.18
CA TRP A 49 3.99 11.70 -26.79
C TRP A 49 2.48 11.95 -26.77
N ALA A 50 1.91 12.37 -25.65
CA ALA A 50 0.47 12.65 -25.55
C ALA A 50 0.03 13.83 -26.43
N MET A 51 0.89 14.82 -26.60
CA MET A 51 0.64 15.96 -27.48
C MET A 51 0.80 15.58 -28.96
N ASP A 52 1.77 14.75 -29.32
CA ASP A 52 1.91 14.19 -30.67
C ASP A 52 0.66 13.40 -31.07
N ILE A 53 0.13 12.54 -30.19
CA ILE A 53 -1.14 11.86 -30.41
C ILE A 53 -2.27 12.84 -30.69
N LYS A 54 -2.38 13.91 -29.91
CA LYS A 54 -3.40 14.95 -30.13
C LYS A 54 -3.27 15.64 -31.48
N GLN A 55 -2.04 15.89 -31.95
CA GLN A 55 -1.79 16.49 -33.26
C GLN A 55 -2.14 15.55 -34.41
N ARG A 56 -1.84 14.25 -34.27
CA ARG A 56 -2.17 13.24 -35.29
C ARG A 56 -3.66 12.93 -35.41
N TYR A 57 -4.42 13.12 -34.33
CA TYR A 57 -5.86 12.85 -34.27
C TYR A 57 -6.61 14.08 -33.71
N PRO A 58 -6.67 15.19 -34.47
CA PRO A 58 -7.32 16.43 -34.03
C PRO A 58 -8.80 16.19 -33.75
N ASP A 59 -9.29 16.72 -32.64
CA ASP A 59 -10.68 16.66 -32.18
C ASP A 59 -11.28 15.24 -32.05
N GLN A 60 -10.45 14.21 -32.00
CA GLN A 60 -10.89 12.83 -31.87
C GLN A 60 -10.49 12.24 -30.51
N LYS A 61 -11.22 11.23 -30.07
CA LYS A 61 -10.90 10.48 -28.85
C LYS A 61 -10.00 9.29 -29.16
N ILE A 62 -9.12 8.98 -28.21
CA ILE A 62 -8.18 7.87 -28.27
C ILE A 62 -8.44 6.97 -27.06
N ALA A 63 -8.60 5.68 -27.34
CA ALA A 63 -8.71 4.69 -26.27
C ALA A 63 -7.35 4.16 -25.88
N ILE A 64 -7.02 4.24 -24.60
CA ILE A 64 -5.78 3.69 -24.04
C ILE A 64 -6.13 2.57 -23.07
N VAL A 65 -5.47 1.43 -23.17
CA VAL A 65 -5.59 0.34 -22.20
C VAL A 65 -4.25 0.05 -21.54
N CYS A 66 -4.29 -0.18 -20.23
CA CYS A 66 -3.13 -0.63 -19.44
C CYS A 66 -3.58 -1.55 -18.29
N GLU A 67 -2.64 -2.28 -17.72
CA GLU A 67 -2.92 -3.18 -16.59
C GLU A 67 -3.15 -2.44 -15.26
N LEU A 68 -2.84 -1.15 -15.21
CA LEU A 68 -2.94 -0.32 -14.02
C LEU A 68 -4.34 0.26 -13.86
N LYS A 69 -4.88 0.20 -12.66
CA LYS A 69 -6.14 0.90 -12.28
C LYS A 69 -5.88 2.27 -11.65
N LYS A 70 -4.70 2.47 -11.09
CA LYS A 70 -4.26 3.68 -10.39
C LYS A 70 -2.73 3.78 -10.48
N GLY A 71 -2.19 4.94 -10.25
CA GLY A 71 -0.75 5.14 -10.22
C GLY A 71 -0.27 6.30 -11.08
N PRO A 72 1.04 6.58 -11.11
CA PRO A 72 1.61 7.75 -11.76
C PRO A 72 1.23 7.89 -13.23
N LEU A 73 1.28 6.79 -14.00
CA LEU A 73 0.91 6.77 -15.41
C LEU A 73 -0.55 7.19 -15.63
N ILE A 74 -1.48 6.58 -14.86
CA ILE A 74 -2.92 6.88 -14.96
C ILE A 74 -3.18 8.36 -14.67
N TYR A 75 -2.60 8.89 -13.59
CA TYR A 75 -2.79 10.29 -13.22
C TYR A 75 -2.11 11.27 -14.19
N ALA A 76 -0.99 10.86 -14.80
CA ALA A 76 -0.33 11.66 -15.81
C ALA A 76 -1.13 11.72 -17.13
N LEU A 77 -1.80 10.63 -17.51
CA LEU A 77 -2.60 10.56 -18.74
C LEU A 77 -4.03 11.11 -18.56
N ALA A 78 -4.63 10.94 -17.38
CA ALA A 78 -6.00 11.38 -17.09
C ALA A 78 -6.22 12.91 -17.19
N LYS A 79 -5.16 13.71 -17.27
CA LYS A 79 -5.25 15.17 -17.47
C LYS A 79 -5.52 15.57 -18.91
N TYR A 80 -5.42 14.63 -19.88
CA TYR A 80 -5.62 14.92 -21.30
C TYR A 80 -7.03 14.52 -21.72
N ASP A 81 -7.84 15.47 -22.10
CA ASP A 81 -9.27 15.26 -22.42
C ASP A 81 -9.49 14.38 -23.65
N HIS A 82 -8.53 14.31 -24.59
CA HIS A 82 -8.62 13.46 -25.77
C HIS A 82 -8.36 11.98 -25.48
N LEU A 83 -7.84 11.63 -24.29
CA LEU A 83 -7.55 10.25 -23.89
C LEU A 83 -8.66 9.67 -23.04
N THR A 84 -9.10 8.46 -23.36
CA THR A 84 -10.01 7.66 -22.54
C THR A 84 -9.28 6.42 -22.07
N LEU A 85 -9.13 6.28 -20.75
CA LEU A 85 -8.31 5.22 -20.16
C LEU A 85 -9.17 4.02 -19.80
N PHE A 86 -8.75 2.84 -20.23
CA PHE A 86 -9.33 1.56 -19.88
C PHE A 86 -8.35 0.74 -19.05
N THR A 87 -8.86 -0.12 -18.19
CA THR A 87 -8.02 -1.08 -17.45
C THR A 87 -8.35 -2.50 -17.83
N VAL A 88 -7.32 -3.31 -17.96
CA VAL A 88 -7.41 -4.76 -18.14
C VAL A 88 -6.82 -5.48 -16.92
N ASN A 89 -7.38 -6.64 -16.57
CA ASN A 89 -6.84 -7.44 -15.48
C ASN A 89 -5.55 -8.15 -15.95
N PRO A 90 -4.41 -8.02 -15.24
CA PRO A 90 -3.16 -8.70 -15.58
C PRO A 90 -3.31 -10.22 -15.77
N CYS A 91 -4.15 -10.86 -14.94
CA CYS A 91 -4.44 -12.29 -15.10
C CYS A 91 -5.16 -12.61 -16.41
N ALA A 92 -6.01 -11.69 -16.92
CA ALA A 92 -6.68 -11.86 -18.20
C ALA A 92 -5.68 -11.75 -19.35
N VAL A 93 -4.76 -10.78 -19.31
CA VAL A 93 -3.69 -10.63 -20.31
C VAL A 93 -2.80 -11.87 -20.33
N ALA A 94 -2.40 -12.38 -19.16
CA ALA A 94 -1.59 -13.59 -19.06
C ALA A 94 -2.28 -14.83 -19.66
N LYS A 95 -3.58 -15.02 -19.39
CA LYS A 95 -4.38 -16.11 -19.98
C LYS A 95 -4.56 -15.94 -21.48
N TYR A 96 -4.80 -14.71 -21.93
CA TYR A 96 -4.94 -14.39 -23.35
C TYR A 96 -3.64 -14.69 -24.11
N ARG A 97 -2.48 -14.33 -23.52
CA ARG A 97 -1.15 -14.69 -24.05
C ARG A 97 -0.99 -16.20 -24.19
N GLN A 98 -1.30 -16.96 -23.14
CA GLN A 98 -1.19 -18.43 -23.17
C GLN A 98 -2.05 -19.08 -24.27
N ALA A 99 -3.21 -18.50 -24.57
CA ALA A 99 -4.10 -19.01 -25.60
C ALA A 99 -3.54 -18.84 -27.03
N PHE A 100 -2.74 -17.78 -27.27
CA PHE A 100 -2.24 -17.45 -28.61
C PHE A 100 -0.72 -17.61 -28.80
N THR A 101 0.03 -17.73 -27.71
CA THR A 101 1.49 -17.92 -27.73
C THR A 101 1.86 -19.13 -26.87
N PRO A 102 1.84 -20.35 -27.42
CA PRO A 102 2.08 -21.60 -26.68
C PRO A 102 3.46 -21.65 -25.97
N SER A 103 4.46 -20.94 -26.51
CA SER A 103 5.81 -20.87 -25.91
C SER A 103 5.85 -20.10 -24.61
N GLY A 104 4.83 -19.28 -24.27
CA GLY A 104 4.81 -18.43 -23.07
C GLY A 104 5.91 -17.36 -23.03
N ALA A 105 6.64 -17.16 -24.13
CA ALA A 105 7.71 -16.17 -24.21
C ALA A 105 7.16 -14.78 -23.91
N LYS A 106 7.74 -14.10 -22.92
CA LYS A 106 7.42 -12.73 -22.56
C LYS A 106 8.33 -11.81 -23.38
N ASP A 107 7.71 -11.06 -24.29
CA ASP A 107 8.38 -10.00 -25.04
C ASP A 107 7.57 -8.71 -24.85
N ASP A 108 8.23 -7.63 -24.41
CA ASP A 108 7.59 -6.36 -24.04
C ASP A 108 6.70 -5.78 -25.17
N PRO A 109 7.08 -5.80 -26.45
CA PRO A 109 6.20 -5.37 -27.53
C PRO A 109 4.94 -6.23 -27.67
N SER A 110 5.01 -7.51 -27.31
CA SER A 110 3.88 -8.42 -27.39
C SER A 110 2.80 -8.11 -26.35
N ASP A 111 3.17 -7.62 -25.16
CA ASP A 111 2.22 -7.30 -24.10
C ASP A 111 1.39 -6.05 -24.43
N ALA A 112 2.00 -5.01 -24.94
CA ALA A 112 1.29 -3.82 -25.43
C ALA A 112 0.37 -4.17 -26.62
N PHE A 113 0.79 -5.04 -27.53
CA PHE A 113 -0.04 -5.54 -28.62
C PHE A 113 -1.26 -6.35 -28.13
N LEU A 114 -1.05 -7.29 -27.20
CA LEU A 114 -2.15 -8.07 -26.62
C LEU A 114 -3.17 -7.20 -25.91
N GLN A 115 -2.72 -6.15 -25.23
CA GLN A 115 -3.61 -5.17 -24.62
C GLN A 115 -4.48 -4.47 -25.67
N VAL A 116 -3.91 -4.08 -26.83
CA VAL A 116 -4.68 -3.50 -27.94
C VAL A 116 -5.71 -4.49 -28.48
N GLU A 117 -5.33 -5.76 -28.69
CA GLU A 117 -6.24 -6.79 -29.17
C GLU A 117 -7.41 -7.03 -28.21
N ILE A 118 -7.11 -7.09 -26.90
CA ILE A 118 -8.16 -7.19 -25.88
C ILE A 118 -9.09 -5.96 -25.91
N LEU A 119 -8.52 -4.76 -26.05
CA LEU A 119 -9.32 -3.52 -26.16
C LEU A 119 -10.21 -3.53 -27.40
N LYS A 120 -9.67 -3.98 -28.54
CA LYS A 120 -10.37 -4.07 -29.82
C LYS A 120 -11.52 -5.08 -29.79
N LEU A 121 -11.33 -6.24 -29.22
CA LEU A 121 -12.29 -7.34 -29.24
C LEU A 121 -13.26 -7.36 -28.07
N HIS A 122 -12.92 -6.72 -26.95
CA HIS A 122 -13.64 -6.83 -25.67
C HIS A 122 -13.82 -5.48 -24.96
N MET A 123 -13.88 -4.37 -25.69
CA MET A 123 -14.03 -3.04 -25.11
C MET A 123 -15.28 -2.92 -24.21
N ASP A 124 -16.35 -3.60 -24.58
CA ASP A 124 -17.60 -3.68 -23.82
C ASP A 124 -17.46 -4.31 -22.43
N LYS A 125 -16.40 -5.11 -22.24
CA LYS A 125 -16.10 -5.81 -20.97
C LYS A 125 -15.04 -5.09 -20.14
N LEU A 126 -14.37 -4.09 -20.70
CA LEU A 126 -13.34 -3.33 -20.00
C LEU A 126 -13.95 -2.17 -19.21
N SER A 127 -13.36 -1.89 -18.06
CA SER A 127 -13.77 -0.77 -17.24
C SER A 127 -13.02 0.50 -17.63
N VAL A 128 -13.76 1.58 -17.84
CA VAL A 128 -13.15 2.91 -18.00
C VAL A 128 -12.63 3.40 -16.65
N ILE A 129 -11.46 3.97 -16.66
CA ILE A 129 -10.86 4.58 -15.48
C ILE A 129 -11.39 6.02 -15.37
N GLU A 130 -12.30 6.23 -14.45
CA GLU A 130 -12.71 7.57 -14.03
C GLU A 130 -11.87 7.95 -12.80
N PRO A 131 -10.99 8.96 -12.93
CA PRO A 131 -10.17 9.37 -11.79
C PRO A 131 -11.03 9.86 -10.64
N GLU A 132 -10.81 9.28 -9.47
CA GLU A 132 -11.40 9.76 -8.22
C GLU A 132 -11.02 11.23 -7.96
N SER A 133 -11.81 11.93 -7.15
CA SER A 133 -11.47 13.29 -6.73
C SER A 133 -10.09 13.35 -6.06
N ALA A 134 -9.43 14.49 -6.11
CA ALA A 134 -8.14 14.68 -5.45
C ALA A 134 -8.20 14.33 -3.95
N ALA A 135 -9.30 14.70 -3.27
CA ALA A 135 -9.53 14.39 -1.87
C ALA A 135 -9.63 12.88 -1.61
N MET A 136 -10.34 12.14 -2.47
CA MET A 136 -10.47 10.69 -2.36
C MET A 136 -9.13 10.00 -2.67
N ARG A 137 -8.40 10.46 -3.69
CA ARG A 137 -7.06 9.92 -4.00
C ARG A 137 -6.09 10.12 -2.85
N THR A 138 -6.11 11.30 -2.21
CA THR A 138 -5.30 11.58 -1.01
C THR A 138 -5.64 10.62 0.11
N LEU A 139 -6.92 10.44 0.43
CA LEU A 139 -7.35 9.50 1.46
C LEU A 139 -6.91 8.06 1.13
N SER A 140 -7.11 7.62 -0.11
CA SER A 140 -6.69 6.29 -0.58
C SER A 140 -5.20 6.06 -0.37
N GLN A 141 -4.37 7.02 -0.77
CA GLN A 141 -2.91 6.92 -0.65
C GLN A 141 -2.44 6.89 0.80
N LEU A 142 -3.05 7.72 1.67
CA LEU A 142 -2.74 7.72 3.12
C LEU A 142 -3.09 6.39 3.77
N VAL A 143 -4.23 5.81 3.43
CA VAL A 143 -4.68 4.49 3.93
C VAL A 143 -3.71 3.38 3.49
N GLU A 144 -3.28 3.39 2.24
CA GLU A 144 -2.30 2.44 1.71
C GLU A 144 -0.94 2.56 2.41
N TYR A 145 -0.42 3.77 2.55
CA TYR A 145 0.86 4.00 3.24
C TYR A 145 0.80 3.55 4.71
N ARG A 146 -0.31 3.87 5.39
CA ARG A 146 -0.50 3.38 6.76
C ARG A 146 -0.48 1.85 6.82
N ARG A 147 -1.16 1.18 5.90
CA ARG A 147 -1.17 -0.30 5.83
C ARG A 147 0.25 -0.85 5.66
N SER A 148 1.04 -0.25 4.78
CA SER A 148 2.44 -0.64 4.57
C SER A 148 3.25 -0.49 5.85
N LEU A 149 3.20 0.68 6.53
CA LEU A 149 3.94 0.91 7.77
C LEU A 149 3.50 -0.02 8.90
N VAL A 150 2.22 -0.39 8.97
CA VAL A 150 1.74 -1.38 9.95
C VAL A 150 2.32 -2.75 9.65
N GLN A 151 2.39 -3.17 8.39
CA GLN A 151 3.04 -4.43 8.03
C GLN A 151 4.54 -4.42 8.41
N ASP A 152 5.25 -3.34 8.08
CA ASP A 152 6.65 -3.17 8.46
C ASP A 152 6.84 -3.24 9.98
N SER A 153 5.89 -2.67 10.75
CA SER A 153 5.94 -2.73 12.22
C SER A 153 5.74 -4.15 12.76
N VAL A 154 4.87 -4.95 12.15
CA VAL A 154 4.67 -6.36 12.51
C VAL A 154 5.96 -7.15 12.25
N ASP A 155 6.57 -6.98 11.08
CA ASP A 155 7.79 -7.68 10.70
C ASP A 155 8.95 -7.31 11.63
N LEU A 156 9.07 -6.03 11.98
CA LEU A 156 10.09 -5.55 12.90
C LEU A 156 9.86 -6.03 14.34
N SER A 157 8.60 -6.05 14.81
CA SER A 157 8.22 -6.62 16.11
C SER A 157 8.57 -8.10 16.21
N ASN A 158 8.39 -8.85 15.12
CA ASN A 158 8.78 -10.26 15.05
C ASN A 158 10.31 -10.44 15.16
N LYS A 159 11.08 -9.59 14.46
CA LYS A 159 12.56 -9.59 14.56
C LYS A 159 13.04 -9.26 15.96
N ILE A 160 12.48 -8.22 16.60
CA ILE A 160 12.78 -7.85 18.00
C ILE A 160 12.47 -9.02 18.93
N THR A 161 11.31 -9.64 18.76
CA THR A 161 10.89 -10.79 19.57
C THR A 161 11.86 -11.97 19.42
N ALA A 162 12.25 -12.31 18.20
CA ALA A 162 13.19 -13.39 17.93
C ALA A 162 14.56 -13.10 18.55
N THR A 163 15.05 -11.88 18.44
CA THR A 163 16.35 -11.48 19.01
C THR A 163 16.32 -11.48 20.54
N LEU A 164 15.28 -10.94 21.18
CA LEU A 164 15.16 -10.96 22.65
C LEU A 164 15.06 -12.38 23.21
N LYS A 165 14.46 -13.31 22.51
CA LYS A 165 14.39 -14.73 22.91
C LYS A 165 15.77 -15.38 23.05
N ASN A 166 16.80 -14.87 22.39
CA ASN A 166 18.14 -15.43 22.46
C ASN A 166 18.86 -15.11 23.78
N TYR A 167 18.52 -14.01 24.48
CA TYR A 167 19.25 -13.58 25.67
C TYR A 167 18.42 -12.92 26.77
N TYR A 168 17.24 -12.36 26.44
CA TYR A 168 16.40 -11.59 27.36
C TYR A 168 14.90 -11.87 27.18
N PRO A 169 14.48 -13.15 27.20
CA PRO A 169 13.09 -13.54 26.94
C PRO A 169 12.11 -12.98 27.97
N GLN A 170 12.53 -12.73 29.20
CA GLN A 170 11.68 -12.23 30.28
C GLN A 170 11.07 -10.86 29.96
N ALA A 171 11.74 -10.03 29.18
CA ALA A 171 11.20 -8.74 28.75
C ALA A 171 9.90 -8.88 27.93
N LEU A 172 9.74 -9.98 27.20
CA LEU A 172 8.56 -10.30 26.43
C LEU A 172 7.35 -10.69 27.31
N GLU A 173 7.60 -11.23 28.50
CA GLU A 173 6.57 -11.62 29.46
C GLU A 173 6.02 -10.41 30.23
N TRP A 174 6.87 -9.40 30.45
CA TRP A 174 6.50 -8.21 31.20
C TRP A 174 5.63 -7.24 30.42
N PHE A 175 5.64 -7.32 29.07
CA PHE A 175 4.85 -6.46 28.19
C PHE A 175 4.02 -7.31 27.23
N LYS A 176 2.71 -7.30 27.42
CA LYS A 176 1.77 -8.01 26.52
C LYS A 176 1.79 -7.42 25.11
N GLU A 177 1.81 -6.09 25.03
CA GLU A 177 1.83 -5.34 23.79
C GLU A 177 3.24 -4.77 23.57
N LYS A 178 3.84 -5.09 22.44
CA LYS A 178 5.20 -4.69 22.09
C LYS A 178 5.23 -3.44 21.22
N ASP A 179 4.13 -3.13 20.56
CA ASP A 179 3.93 -1.95 19.72
C ASP A 179 3.59 -0.70 20.53
N THR A 180 4.25 -0.55 21.67
CA THR A 180 4.07 0.55 22.62
C THR A 180 5.39 1.24 22.93
N TYR A 181 5.32 2.54 23.19
CA TYR A 181 6.50 3.33 23.60
C TYR A 181 7.10 2.83 24.91
N ILE A 182 6.26 2.40 25.86
CA ILE A 182 6.74 1.88 27.14
C ILE A 182 7.65 0.64 26.96
N PHE A 183 7.28 -0.27 26.05
CA PHE A 183 8.11 -1.42 25.73
C PHE A 183 9.44 -0.99 25.10
N CYS A 184 9.38 -0.12 24.10
CA CYS A 184 10.56 0.36 23.40
C CYS A 184 11.54 1.08 24.35
N ASP A 185 11.02 1.99 25.16
CA ASP A 185 11.82 2.79 26.09
C ASP A 185 12.38 1.94 27.22
N PHE A 186 11.63 0.91 27.65
CA PHE A 186 12.13 -0.06 28.63
C PHE A 186 13.34 -0.83 28.10
N ILE A 187 13.24 -1.37 26.89
CA ILE A 187 14.36 -2.12 26.27
C ILE A 187 15.56 -1.21 26.00
N GLN A 188 15.34 0.04 25.57
CA GLN A 188 16.44 1.00 25.41
C GLN A 188 17.14 1.34 26.71
N LYS A 189 16.37 1.52 27.79
CA LYS A 189 16.92 1.89 29.11
C LYS A 189 17.60 0.71 29.81
N TRP A 190 17.05 -0.49 29.65
CA TRP A 190 17.54 -1.71 30.26
C TRP A 190 17.65 -2.84 29.22
N PRO A 191 18.70 -2.85 28.42
CA PRO A 191 18.82 -3.75 27.26
C PRO A 191 19.13 -5.22 27.63
N SER A 192 19.25 -5.54 28.92
CA SER A 192 19.44 -6.90 29.40
C SER A 192 18.84 -7.11 30.78
N LEU A 193 18.65 -8.38 31.16
CA LEU A 193 18.23 -8.75 32.51
C LEU A 193 19.19 -8.24 33.59
N ILE A 194 20.49 -8.31 33.32
CA ILE A 194 21.49 -7.81 34.26
C ILE A 194 21.37 -6.31 34.48
N ALA A 195 21.11 -5.55 33.40
CA ALA A 195 20.93 -4.10 33.47
C ALA A 195 19.68 -3.71 34.28
N VAL A 196 18.55 -4.36 34.07
CA VAL A 196 17.31 -4.05 34.80
C VAL A 196 17.37 -4.49 36.26
N LYS A 197 18.04 -5.59 36.57
CA LYS A 197 18.21 -6.03 37.99
C LYS A 197 19.09 -5.10 38.83
N LYS A 198 19.97 -4.31 38.20
CA LYS A 198 20.74 -3.25 38.86
C LYS A 198 19.94 -2.00 39.16
N ALA A 199 18.77 -1.84 38.54
CA ALA A 199 17.92 -0.66 38.74
C ALA A 199 17.28 -0.66 40.15
N ARG A 200 17.22 0.50 40.79
CA ARG A 200 16.49 0.66 42.05
C ARG A 200 15.00 0.51 41.82
N LYS A 201 14.27 -0.06 42.80
CA LYS A 201 12.82 -0.23 42.74
C LYS A 201 12.12 1.07 42.39
N GLN A 202 12.51 2.20 42.99
CA GLN A 202 11.92 3.50 42.74
C GLN A 202 12.12 3.93 41.28
N THR A 203 13.30 3.74 40.70
CA THR A 203 13.60 4.06 39.30
C THR A 203 12.71 3.30 38.31
N LEU A 204 12.37 2.06 38.62
CA LEU A 204 11.43 1.26 37.81
C LEU A 204 9.99 1.76 37.97
N LEU A 205 9.58 2.13 39.19
CA LEU A 205 8.26 2.70 39.42
C LEU A 205 8.10 4.04 38.72
N ASP A 206 9.06 4.95 38.84
CA ASP A 206 9.07 6.25 38.18
C ASP A 206 9.01 6.09 36.64
N PHE A 207 9.69 5.09 36.11
CA PHE A 207 9.62 4.77 34.68
C PHE A 207 8.20 4.34 34.25
N PHE A 208 7.58 3.43 35.00
CA PHE A 208 6.21 2.99 34.68
C PHE A 208 5.21 4.14 34.80
N GLU A 209 5.34 4.98 35.82
CA GLU A 209 4.49 6.16 36.02
C GLU A 209 4.64 7.17 34.88
N SER A 210 5.87 7.47 34.45
CA SER A 210 6.13 8.36 33.31
C SER A 210 5.53 7.89 31.97
N HIS A 211 5.22 6.60 31.88
CA HIS A 211 4.53 5.99 30.73
C HIS A 211 3.05 5.70 30.97
N ASN A 212 2.42 6.40 31.92
CA ASN A 212 1.00 6.25 32.27
C ASN A 212 0.59 4.83 32.70
N SER A 213 1.53 4.03 33.19
CA SER A 213 1.25 2.71 33.76
C SER A 213 0.99 2.87 35.27
N HIS A 214 -0.24 3.22 35.65
CA HIS A 214 -0.63 3.52 37.03
C HIS A 214 -1.20 2.32 37.79
N TYR A 215 -1.27 1.14 37.20
CA TYR A 215 -1.79 -0.08 37.86
C TYR A 215 -0.78 -0.67 38.81
N CYS A 216 -0.88 -0.32 40.09
CA CYS A 216 0.04 -0.77 41.15
C CYS A 216 0.20 -2.29 41.22
N THR A 217 -0.87 -3.07 41.04
CA THR A 217 -0.85 -4.52 41.02
C THR A 217 0.01 -5.08 39.87
N VAL A 218 -0.14 -4.53 38.67
CA VAL A 218 0.63 -4.94 37.47
C VAL A 218 2.10 -4.56 37.62
N ASN A 219 2.37 -3.33 38.09
CA ASN A 219 3.73 -2.84 38.28
C ASN A 219 4.46 -3.61 39.38
N ASN A 220 3.80 -3.93 40.50
CA ASN A 220 4.39 -4.76 41.56
C ASN A 220 4.66 -6.19 41.07
N ALA A 221 3.76 -6.80 40.33
CA ALA A 221 3.98 -8.13 39.76
C ALA A 221 5.18 -8.12 38.78
N ARG A 222 5.34 -7.06 37.97
CA ARG A 222 6.55 -6.88 37.12
C ARG A 222 7.83 -6.76 37.94
N LEU A 223 7.82 -5.96 39.01
CA LEU A 223 8.97 -5.80 39.91
C LEU A 223 9.38 -7.12 40.56
N ASP A 224 8.41 -7.90 41.05
CA ASP A 224 8.68 -9.21 41.63
C ASP A 224 9.22 -10.19 40.62
N SER A 225 8.65 -10.19 39.38
CA SER A 225 9.16 -10.99 38.28
C SER A 225 10.59 -10.60 37.90
N ILE A 226 10.92 -9.30 37.80
CA ILE A 226 12.29 -8.80 37.53
C ILE A 226 13.25 -9.28 38.61
N LYS A 227 12.86 -9.16 39.87
CA LYS A 227 13.70 -9.56 41.03
C LYS A 227 14.02 -11.04 40.99
N ASN A 228 13.03 -11.89 40.67
CA ASN A 228 13.17 -13.35 40.72
C ASN A 228 13.69 -13.96 39.40
N ALA A 229 13.73 -13.18 38.31
CA ALA A 229 14.15 -13.65 36.98
C ALA A 229 15.63 -14.13 37.01
N MET A 230 15.87 -15.20 36.25
CA MET A 230 17.21 -15.74 36.04
C MET A 230 17.66 -15.49 34.60
N PRO A 231 18.92 -15.17 34.33
CA PRO A 231 19.42 -14.98 32.99
C PRO A 231 19.36 -16.31 32.20
N LEU A 232 18.94 -16.23 30.93
CA LEU A 232 18.98 -17.37 30.02
C LEU A 232 20.43 -17.81 29.74
N THR A 233 21.32 -16.83 29.60
CA THR A 233 22.75 -17.03 29.38
C THR A 233 23.55 -15.90 30.05
N LEU A 234 24.80 -16.17 30.37
CA LEU A 234 25.81 -15.20 30.81
C LEU A 234 26.92 -15.02 29.76
N ASP A 235 26.80 -15.69 28.62
CA ASP A 235 27.75 -15.60 27.51
C ASP A 235 27.71 -14.24 26.86
N GLU A 236 28.74 -13.44 27.02
CA GLU A 236 28.86 -12.12 26.39
C GLU A 236 28.91 -12.18 24.86
N GLY A 237 29.42 -13.30 24.30
CA GLY A 237 29.40 -13.54 22.86
C GLY A 237 27.98 -13.66 22.28
N VAL A 238 26.99 -14.00 23.12
CA VAL A 238 25.57 -14.02 22.77
C VAL A 238 24.91 -12.69 23.13
N ILE A 239 25.13 -12.19 24.33
CA ILE A 239 24.44 -11.01 24.87
C ILE A 239 24.80 -9.76 24.08
N VAL A 240 26.07 -9.45 23.91
CA VAL A 240 26.51 -8.16 23.33
C VAL A 240 26.03 -7.97 21.90
N PRO A 241 26.21 -8.91 20.96
CA PRO A 241 25.72 -8.72 19.58
C PRO A 241 24.19 -8.59 19.51
N ASN A 242 23.45 -9.37 20.31
CA ASN A 242 21.99 -9.29 20.33
C ASN A 242 21.49 -7.96 20.94
N GLN A 243 22.15 -7.42 21.96
CA GLN A 243 21.85 -6.09 22.49
C GLN A 243 22.04 -5.00 21.42
N MET A 244 23.18 -5.02 20.71
CA MET A 244 23.44 -4.05 19.64
C MET A 244 22.37 -4.12 18.55
N LEU A 245 21.97 -5.32 18.15
CA LEU A 245 20.92 -5.50 17.16
C LEU A 245 19.56 -4.98 17.65
N VAL A 246 19.18 -5.34 18.89
CA VAL A 246 17.90 -4.90 19.48
C VAL A 246 17.83 -3.38 19.60
N GLU A 247 18.93 -2.70 19.97
CA GLU A 247 18.99 -1.24 20.04
C GLU A 247 18.65 -0.59 18.68
N VAL A 248 19.24 -1.10 17.60
CA VAL A 248 18.94 -0.63 16.24
C VAL A 248 17.48 -0.90 15.87
N LEU A 249 17.00 -2.13 16.11
CA LEU A 249 15.62 -2.51 15.78
C LEU A 249 14.58 -1.69 16.56
N ILE A 250 14.80 -1.45 17.85
CA ILE A 250 13.91 -0.62 18.68
C ILE A 250 13.88 0.83 18.20
N THR A 251 15.02 1.36 17.78
CA THR A 251 15.10 2.72 17.22
C THR A 251 14.28 2.82 15.94
N GLN A 252 14.42 1.87 15.03
CA GLN A 252 13.60 1.80 13.81
C GLN A 252 12.10 1.65 14.14
N PHE A 253 11.77 0.81 15.12
CA PHE A 253 10.40 0.56 15.53
C PHE A 253 9.71 1.82 16.06
N LYS A 254 10.39 2.61 16.89
CA LYS A 254 9.89 3.91 17.37
C LYS A 254 9.62 4.89 16.24
N VAL A 255 10.45 4.91 15.20
CA VAL A 255 10.22 5.75 14.00
C VAL A 255 8.97 5.29 13.27
N LEU A 256 8.77 3.98 13.11
CA LEU A 256 7.56 3.43 12.48
C LEU A 256 6.30 3.78 13.28
N LEU A 257 6.29 3.59 14.60
CA LEU A 257 5.16 3.95 15.46
C LEU A 257 4.78 5.42 15.29
N LYS A 258 5.76 6.32 15.34
CA LYS A 258 5.55 7.77 15.10
C LYS A 258 5.03 8.07 13.69
N GLY A 259 5.51 7.34 12.69
CA GLY A 259 5.04 7.43 11.31
C GLY A 259 3.57 7.04 11.19
N ILE A 260 3.17 5.91 11.80
CA ILE A 260 1.78 5.43 11.83
C ILE A 260 0.88 6.45 12.50
N GLU A 261 1.25 7.00 13.66
CA GLU A 261 0.47 8.05 14.34
C GLU A 261 0.28 9.30 13.48
N LYS A 262 1.33 9.71 12.73
CA LYS A 262 1.24 10.84 11.81
C LYS A 262 0.24 10.57 10.69
N LEU A 263 0.28 9.37 10.10
CA LEU A 263 -0.68 8.96 9.07
C LEU A 263 -2.10 8.85 9.62
N ASP A 264 -2.29 8.34 10.85
CA ASP A 264 -3.59 8.26 11.50
C ASP A 264 -4.24 9.65 11.65
N LYS A 265 -3.46 10.66 12.06
CA LYS A 265 -3.92 12.04 12.14
C LYS A 265 -4.30 12.59 10.77
N ALA A 266 -3.49 12.33 9.75
CA ALA A 266 -3.75 12.77 8.37
C ALA A 266 -4.99 12.08 7.77
N ILE A 267 -5.14 10.76 7.97
CA ILE A 267 -6.32 9.99 7.56
C ILE A 267 -7.59 10.55 8.21
N LYS A 268 -7.55 10.78 9.53
CA LYS A 268 -8.68 11.35 10.27
C LYS A 268 -9.11 12.70 9.69
N SER A 269 -8.14 13.56 9.34
CA SER A 269 -8.42 14.86 8.72
C SER A 269 -9.00 14.73 7.33
N ALA A 270 -8.38 13.92 6.46
CA ALA A 270 -8.82 13.69 5.08
C ALA A 270 -10.20 13.00 5.03
N TYR A 271 -10.45 12.06 5.92
CA TYR A 271 -11.73 11.36 6.04
C TYR A 271 -12.85 12.28 6.52
N LYS A 272 -12.56 13.21 7.45
CA LYS A 272 -13.55 14.19 7.93
C LYS A 272 -14.12 15.06 6.82
N ALA A 273 -13.34 15.32 5.77
CA ALA A 273 -13.75 16.11 4.61
C ALA A 273 -14.59 15.34 3.58
N GLN A 274 -14.77 14.01 3.74
CA GLN A 274 -15.52 13.19 2.77
C GLN A 274 -17.03 13.31 2.99
N GLN A 275 -17.78 13.41 1.88
CA GLN A 275 -19.24 13.56 1.90
C GLN A 275 -19.93 12.34 2.53
N ASP A 276 -19.46 11.14 2.19
CA ASP A 276 -20.04 9.87 2.61
C ASP A 276 -19.61 9.41 4.01
N LYS A 277 -18.84 10.21 4.74
CA LYS A 277 -18.34 9.90 6.08
C LYS A 277 -19.43 9.36 7.01
N LYS A 278 -20.60 10.02 7.05
CA LYS A 278 -21.70 9.64 7.94
C LYS A 278 -22.21 8.24 7.69
N ILE A 279 -22.21 7.78 6.44
CA ILE A 279 -22.65 6.45 6.04
C ILE A 279 -21.69 5.41 6.59
N PHE A 280 -20.38 5.61 6.41
CA PHE A 280 -19.38 4.63 6.85
C PHE A 280 -19.17 4.64 8.36
N ASP A 281 -19.39 5.76 9.04
CA ASP A 281 -19.38 5.81 10.52
C ASP A 281 -20.57 5.05 11.13
N SER A 282 -21.70 4.92 10.43
CA SER A 282 -22.88 4.21 10.93
C SER A 282 -22.81 2.69 10.80
N LEU A 283 -21.81 2.17 10.09
CA LEU A 283 -21.65 0.73 9.90
C LEU A 283 -21.21 0.05 11.21
N PRO A 284 -21.88 -1.04 11.63
CA PRO A 284 -21.49 -1.76 12.84
C PRO A 284 -20.04 -2.22 12.79
N GLY A 285 -19.27 -1.88 13.82
CA GLY A 285 -17.84 -2.22 13.92
C GLY A 285 -16.89 -1.37 13.10
N ALA A 286 -17.39 -0.41 12.31
CA ALA A 286 -16.55 0.53 11.54
C ALA A 286 -16.00 1.63 12.46
N GLY A 287 -14.97 1.30 13.23
CA GLY A 287 -14.24 2.28 14.03
C GLY A 287 -13.38 3.23 13.17
N PRO A 288 -12.64 4.15 13.84
CA PRO A 288 -11.87 5.21 13.16
C PRO A 288 -10.80 4.71 12.19
N GLN A 289 -10.41 3.45 12.29
CA GLN A 289 -9.47 2.81 11.38
C GLN A 289 -10.17 2.13 10.21
N LEU A 290 -11.32 1.48 10.43
CA LEU A 290 -12.00 0.68 9.43
C LEU A 290 -12.88 1.54 8.51
N ALA A 291 -13.59 2.55 9.04
CA ALA A 291 -14.48 3.39 8.26
C ALA A 291 -13.78 4.10 7.06
N PRO A 292 -12.60 4.73 7.22
CA PRO A 292 -11.86 5.29 6.09
C PRO A 292 -11.44 4.24 5.05
N ARG A 293 -11.06 3.04 5.50
CA ARG A 293 -10.66 1.94 4.61
C ARG A 293 -11.84 1.43 3.79
N LEU A 294 -13.01 1.29 4.41
CA LEU A 294 -14.23 0.90 3.72
C LEU A 294 -14.60 1.97 2.67
N LEU A 295 -14.59 3.25 3.02
CA LEU A 295 -14.86 4.33 2.07
C LEU A 295 -13.93 4.28 0.86
N VAL A 296 -12.63 4.09 1.08
CA VAL A 296 -11.63 3.97 0.00
C VAL A 296 -11.89 2.75 -0.88
N ALA A 297 -12.25 1.61 -0.29
CA ALA A 297 -12.54 0.39 -1.03
C ALA A 297 -13.81 0.54 -1.89
N PHE A 298 -14.83 1.21 -1.38
CA PHE A 298 -16.05 1.53 -2.11
C PHE A 298 -15.83 2.55 -3.22
N GLY A 299 -14.98 3.55 -2.99
CA GLY A 299 -14.76 4.67 -3.91
C GLY A 299 -15.97 5.60 -4.00
N SER A 300 -15.85 6.66 -4.83
CA SER A 300 -16.90 7.64 -5.04
C SER A 300 -17.92 7.20 -6.08
N ASN A 301 -17.49 6.44 -7.10
CA ASN A 301 -18.39 5.96 -8.17
C ASN A 301 -19.08 4.66 -7.75
N ARG A 302 -20.31 4.77 -7.28
CA ARG A 302 -21.12 3.63 -6.85
C ARG A 302 -21.79 2.89 -7.98
N ALA A 303 -21.97 3.53 -9.14
CA ALA A 303 -22.53 2.93 -10.33
C ALA A 303 -21.64 1.81 -10.93
N ARG A 304 -20.42 1.65 -10.40
CA ARG A 304 -19.53 0.56 -10.79
C ARG A 304 -19.97 -0.82 -10.27
N TYR A 305 -20.86 -0.86 -9.28
CA TYR A 305 -21.40 -2.11 -8.72
C TYR A 305 -22.80 -2.34 -9.24
N ASN A 306 -23.05 -3.48 -9.84
CA ASN A 306 -24.37 -3.86 -10.33
C ASN A 306 -25.28 -4.34 -9.21
N ASP A 307 -24.72 -4.98 -8.20
CA ASP A 307 -25.45 -5.51 -7.05
C ASP A 307 -24.58 -5.64 -5.77
N ALA A 308 -25.22 -6.07 -4.68
CA ALA A 308 -24.57 -6.27 -3.40
C ALA A 308 -23.60 -7.48 -3.38
N ALA A 309 -23.76 -8.44 -4.30
CA ALA A 309 -22.88 -9.61 -4.38
C ALA A 309 -21.55 -9.22 -5.01
N GLU A 310 -21.56 -8.38 -6.03
CA GLU A 310 -20.36 -7.81 -6.65
C GLU A 310 -19.59 -6.96 -5.64
N LEU A 311 -20.29 -6.19 -4.82
CA LEU A 311 -19.70 -5.43 -3.73
C LEU A 311 -19.00 -6.33 -2.70
N LYS A 312 -19.61 -7.45 -2.31
CA LYS A 312 -19.01 -8.41 -1.37
C LYS A 312 -17.75 -9.08 -1.92
N SER A 313 -17.65 -9.24 -3.23
CA SER A 313 -16.47 -9.81 -3.89
C SER A 313 -15.29 -8.82 -3.97
N THR A 314 -15.53 -7.54 -3.70
CA THR A 314 -14.47 -6.54 -3.62
C THR A 314 -13.66 -6.77 -2.35
N GLN A 315 -12.42 -7.26 -2.50
CA GLN A 315 -11.52 -7.47 -1.36
C GLN A 315 -11.15 -6.10 -0.75
N VAL A 316 -11.49 -5.93 0.51
CA VAL A 316 -11.14 -4.76 1.34
C VAL A 316 -9.83 -4.99 2.08
#